data_a018a092813c22276595d9a931afc9ce
#
_entry.id   a018a092813c22276595d9a931afc9ce
#
_cell.length_a   1.000
_cell.length_b   1.000
_cell.length_c   1.000
_cell.angle_alpha   90.00
_cell.angle_beta   90.00
_cell.angle_gamma   90.00
#
_symmetry.space_group_name_H-M   'P 1'
#
loop_
_entity.id
_entity.type
_entity.pdbx_description
1 polymer ?
#
loop_
_entity_poly.entity_id
_entity_poly.type
_entity_poly.pdbx_seq_one_letter_code
_entity_poly.pdbx_strand_id
1 'polypeptide(L)'
;MNRYEAFRPWEWWRQKARGLWFFEKVILAESWRDRYADFGQIQHEMCDHLQDETHLQKFLSAYRGSFKSTVLQGFFSYTFCWARAENRADGMIYNTATKDNAQIFQSGVKHDLLENDLLKWIFPELPRREKDYGKMTMQRIEANDVVLDFASTETILVSRHFPKWVNDDLENDKNTSTEPAREKLKRDWQYQKAITTKIPGRSLALEIETGTPYHFDGLIWDIKSNSRYNSLEIPCWRDIEDADGKTSRVLTFPEFHSFEYFENKRAQMTPGIFAAQYLLQPIDEEEALCRSAWMKHWAEEDLPVNRYRTMIIDPGGSDPTISDATAVTVVDHDAIGNMYIISAKEFFVTPMELMSWISRWKAEFSPDETRIEKEKASVTIADLFKHRFAQMGIFYIEHRNRSKTSRIWKLRQYFESKKILFGPYMEDLELQALRWKGEGSLRRDDLLDSLAYHLDIKKPPTIALPHRLPSGKIFVPKTNREFDDEIERIMAIAEQREGNYEEYCDANY
;
A
#
# COMPACT_ATOMS: atom_id res chain seq x y z
N MET A 1 -43.78 -17.55 19.84
CA MET A 1 -42.98 -17.57 18.60
C MET A 1 -41.87 -16.59 18.78
N ASN A 2 -40.60 -17.00 18.65
CA ASN A 2 -39.47 -16.09 18.78
C ASN A 2 -39.50 -15.08 17.61
N ARG A 3 -39.11 -13.83 17.84
CA ARG A 3 -39.11 -12.79 16.80
C ARG A 3 -38.34 -13.20 15.52
N TYR A 4 -37.35 -14.07 15.63
CA TYR A 4 -36.55 -14.55 14.51
C TYR A 4 -37.23 -15.65 13.69
N GLU A 5 -38.02 -16.52 14.33
CA GLU A 5 -38.85 -17.55 13.66
C GLU A 5 -39.89 -16.94 12.74
N ALA A 6 -40.35 -15.72 13.01
CA ALA A 6 -41.29 -15.00 12.16
C ALA A 6 -40.74 -14.75 10.74
N PHE A 7 -39.42 -14.74 10.59
CA PHE A 7 -38.73 -14.49 9.30
C PHE A 7 -38.33 -15.79 8.60
N ARG A 8 -37.77 -16.76 9.36
CA ARG A 8 -37.31 -18.05 8.82
C ARG A 8 -37.26 -19.10 9.94
N PRO A 9 -37.46 -20.40 9.61
CA PRO A 9 -37.34 -21.50 10.58
C PRO A 9 -35.91 -21.54 11.19
N TRP A 10 -35.82 -22.07 12.42
CA TRP A 10 -34.57 -22.22 13.15
C TRP A 10 -33.51 -23.00 12.35
N GLU A 11 -33.91 -24.10 11.67
CA GLU A 11 -33.03 -24.93 10.84
C GLU A 11 -32.38 -24.14 9.70
N TRP A 12 -33.10 -23.20 9.10
CA TRP A 12 -32.55 -22.32 8.06
C TRP A 12 -31.43 -21.43 8.60
N TRP A 13 -31.65 -20.80 9.76
CA TRP A 13 -30.68 -19.98 10.42
C TRP A 13 -29.43 -20.78 10.80
N ARG A 14 -29.63 -21.97 11.38
CA ARG A 14 -28.57 -22.89 11.78
C ARG A 14 -27.73 -23.34 10.58
N GLN A 15 -28.39 -23.67 9.46
CA GLN A 15 -27.68 -24.03 8.23
C GLN A 15 -26.86 -22.87 7.66
N LYS A 16 -27.43 -21.68 7.57
CA LYS A 16 -26.73 -20.48 7.07
C LYS A 16 -25.56 -20.06 7.95
N ALA A 17 -25.70 -20.27 9.27
CA ALA A 17 -24.63 -20.00 10.23
C ALA A 17 -23.34 -20.84 10.02
N ARG A 18 -23.34 -21.86 9.16
CA ARG A 18 -22.15 -22.60 8.80
C ARG A 18 -21.21 -21.78 7.92
N GLY A 19 -21.69 -20.79 7.18
CA GLY A 19 -20.85 -19.84 6.47
C GLY A 19 -20.38 -18.73 7.41
N LEU A 20 -19.06 -18.57 7.56
CA LEU A 20 -18.46 -17.54 8.44
C LEU A 20 -18.92 -16.15 8.04
N TRP A 21 -18.94 -15.84 6.76
CA TRP A 21 -19.45 -14.58 6.25
C TRP A 21 -20.89 -14.27 6.71
N PHE A 22 -21.79 -15.24 6.57
CA PHE A 22 -23.17 -15.06 7.04
C PHE A 22 -23.24 -14.94 8.56
N PHE A 23 -22.42 -15.70 9.27
CA PHE A 23 -22.34 -15.66 10.72
C PHE A 23 -21.93 -14.26 11.21
N GLU A 24 -20.92 -13.67 10.61
CA GLU A 24 -20.43 -12.33 10.98
C GLU A 24 -21.36 -11.22 10.49
N LYS A 25 -21.63 -11.16 9.19
CA LYS A 25 -22.39 -10.07 8.54
C LYS A 25 -23.84 -9.98 8.99
N VAL A 26 -24.44 -11.11 9.36
CA VAL A 26 -25.87 -11.17 9.69
C VAL A 26 -26.12 -11.49 11.17
N ILE A 27 -25.44 -12.51 11.72
CA ILE A 27 -25.74 -12.95 13.08
C ILE A 27 -25.04 -12.05 14.10
N LEU A 28 -23.73 -11.81 13.96
CA LEU A 28 -23.01 -10.97 14.90
C LEU A 28 -23.39 -9.49 14.76
N ALA A 29 -23.76 -9.02 13.60
CA ALA A 29 -24.24 -7.67 13.37
C ALA A 29 -25.54 -7.33 14.13
N GLU A 30 -26.29 -8.31 14.64
CA GLU A 30 -27.49 -8.08 15.44
C GLU A 30 -27.20 -7.34 16.75
N SER A 31 -26.11 -7.69 17.44
CA SER A 31 -25.70 -7.04 18.68
C SER A 31 -24.64 -5.97 18.51
N TRP A 32 -23.95 -5.96 17.37
CA TRP A 32 -22.84 -5.04 17.16
C TRP A 32 -22.81 -4.47 15.73
N ARG A 33 -23.82 -3.65 15.43
CA ARG A 33 -24.02 -3.06 14.09
C ARG A 33 -22.81 -2.30 13.59
N ASP A 34 -22.20 -1.48 14.45
CA ASP A 34 -21.07 -0.61 14.08
C ASP A 34 -19.78 -1.37 13.68
N ARG A 35 -19.72 -2.69 13.91
CA ARG A 35 -18.55 -3.49 13.55
C ARG A 35 -18.74 -4.33 12.30
N TYR A 36 -19.86 -5.02 12.19
CA TYR A 36 -20.08 -6.03 11.14
C TYR A 36 -20.97 -5.52 10.00
N ALA A 37 -21.73 -4.43 10.22
CA ALA A 37 -22.67 -3.92 9.22
C ALA A 37 -21.98 -3.38 7.97
N ASP A 38 -20.76 -2.83 8.11
CA ASP A 38 -19.99 -2.24 7.01
C ASP A 38 -19.15 -3.26 6.23
N PHE A 39 -19.19 -4.53 6.61
CA PHE A 39 -18.45 -5.58 5.88
C PHE A 39 -18.85 -5.64 4.40
N GLY A 40 -17.87 -5.66 3.52
CA GLY A 40 -18.00 -5.75 2.06
C GLY A 40 -17.28 -6.97 1.48
N GLN A 41 -16.91 -6.88 0.23
CA GLN A 41 -16.28 -7.98 -0.52
C GLN A 41 -14.98 -8.49 0.13
N ILE A 42 -14.12 -7.59 0.60
CA ILE A 42 -12.82 -8.01 1.18
C ILE A 42 -12.97 -8.81 2.47
N GLN A 43 -13.97 -8.51 3.31
CA GLN A 43 -14.24 -9.30 4.51
C GLN A 43 -14.84 -10.68 4.15
N HIS A 44 -15.58 -10.76 3.03
CA HIS A 44 -16.01 -12.05 2.50
C HIS A 44 -14.82 -12.91 2.08
N GLU A 45 -13.86 -12.34 1.35
CA GLU A 45 -12.62 -13.02 0.97
C GLU A 45 -11.80 -13.48 2.20
N MET A 46 -11.74 -12.64 3.26
CA MET A 46 -11.11 -13.02 4.52
C MET A 46 -11.83 -14.20 5.20
N CYS A 47 -13.16 -14.18 5.24
CA CYS A 47 -13.96 -15.28 5.81
C CYS A 47 -13.74 -16.58 5.05
N ASP A 48 -13.75 -16.55 3.71
CA ASP A 48 -13.49 -17.73 2.88
C ASP A 48 -12.08 -18.27 3.11
N HIS A 49 -11.10 -17.37 3.19
CA HIS A 49 -9.71 -17.74 3.48
C HIS A 49 -9.58 -18.40 4.86
N LEU A 50 -10.25 -17.89 5.89
CA LEU A 50 -10.22 -18.47 7.23
C LEU A 50 -10.94 -19.82 7.29
N GLN A 51 -12.05 -19.98 6.57
CA GLN A 51 -12.82 -21.23 6.52
C GLN A 51 -12.23 -22.31 5.61
N ASP A 52 -11.28 -21.99 4.74
CA ASP A 52 -10.63 -23.00 3.89
C ASP A 52 -9.92 -24.07 4.74
N GLU A 53 -10.45 -25.27 4.75
CA GLU A 53 -9.88 -26.41 5.49
C GLU A 53 -8.79 -27.15 4.73
N THR A 54 -8.54 -26.81 3.49
CA THR A 54 -7.50 -27.47 2.66
C THR A 54 -6.10 -26.99 3.04
N HIS A 55 -5.99 -25.74 3.53
CA HIS A 55 -4.74 -25.13 3.97
C HIS A 55 -4.79 -24.83 5.48
N LEU A 56 -3.95 -25.52 6.23
CA LEU A 56 -3.87 -25.33 7.69
C LEU A 56 -2.88 -24.24 8.11
N GLN A 57 -1.98 -23.85 7.22
CA GLN A 57 -1.06 -22.73 7.43
C GLN A 57 -1.51 -21.56 6.55
N LYS A 58 -1.97 -20.47 7.18
CA LYS A 58 -2.60 -19.34 6.52
C LYS A 58 -1.90 -18.06 6.90
N PHE A 59 -1.72 -17.20 5.93
CA PHE A 59 -1.27 -15.83 6.12
C PHE A 59 -2.32 -14.86 5.60
N LEU A 60 -2.74 -13.93 6.46
CA LEU A 60 -3.70 -12.88 6.12
C LEU A 60 -3.09 -11.51 6.43
N SER A 61 -2.76 -10.77 5.40
CA SER A 61 -2.33 -9.39 5.54
C SER A 61 -3.33 -8.45 4.87
N ALA A 62 -3.78 -7.45 5.61
CA ALA A 62 -4.71 -6.47 5.09
C ALA A 62 -4.38 -5.08 5.65
N TYR A 63 -4.61 -4.04 4.86
CA TYR A 63 -4.28 -2.67 5.21
C TYR A 63 -5.00 -2.20 6.48
N ARG A 64 -4.45 -1.20 7.14
CA ARG A 64 -5.00 -0.66 8.40
C ARG A 64 -6.37 -0.02 8.18
N GLY A 65 -7.40 -0.53 8.90
CA GLY A 65 -8.79 -0.12 8.73
C GLY A 65 -9.63 -1.04 7.85
N SER A 66 -9.10 -2.21 7.44
CA SER A 66 -9.82 -3.23 6.67
C SER A 66 -10.73 -4.15 7.50
N PHE A 67 -10.86 -3.92 8.81
CA PHE A 67 -11.60 -4.77 9.76
C PHE A 67 -11.03 -6.19 9.96
N LYS A 68 -9.75 -6.43 9.62
CA LYS A 68 -9.08 -7.74 9.77
C LYS A 68 -9.28 -8.36 11.16
N SER A 69 -8.97 -7.63 12.24
CA SER A 69 -9.11 -8.13 13.61
C SER A 69 -10.56 -8.34 14.02
N THR A 70 -11.53 -7.64 13.41
CA THR A 70 -12.96 -7.87 13.62
C THR A 70 -13.40 -9.19 12.99
N VAL A 71 -12.92 -9.50 11.78
CA VAL A 71 -13.17 -10.83 11.15
C VAL A 71 -12.54 -11.94 11.99
N LEU A 72 -11.34 -11.77 12.51
CA LEU A 72 -10.73 -12.75 13.43
C LEU A 72 -11.57 -12.95 14.70
N GLN A 73 -12.11 -11.88 15.28
CA GLN A 73 -12.98 -11.95 16.44
C GLN A 73 -14.24 -12.79 16.13
N GLY A 74 -14.88 -12.54 15.01
CA GLY A 74 -16.02 -13.33 14.54
C GLY A 74 -15.66 -14.80 14.33
N PHE A 75 -14.48 -15.07 13.77
CA PHE A 75 -13.97 -16.44 13.60
C PHE A 75 -13.76 -17.18 14.93
N PHE A 76 -13.33 -16.49 15.99
CA PHE A 76 -13.23 -17.06 17.35
C PHE A 76 -14.62 -17.40 17.90
N SER A 77 -15.56 -16.47 17.81
CA SER A 77 -16.95 -16.68 18.22
C SER A 77 -17.61 -17.83 17.44
N TYR A 78 -17.40 -17.87 16.12
CA TYR A 78 -17.84 -18.96 15.24
C TYR A 78 -17.30 -20.33 15.66
N THR A 79 -15.98 -20.41 15.86
CA THR A 79 -15.34 -21.68 16.26
C THR A 79 -15.86 -22.18 17.60
N PHE A 80 -16.02 -21.29 18.58
CA PHE A 80 -16.58 -21.62 19.88
C PHE A 80 -18.01 -22.14 19.77
N CYS A 81 -18.87 -21.45 19.03
CA CYS A 81 -20.27 -21.81 18.85
C CYS A 81 -20.43 -23.21 18.22
N TRP A 82 -19.68 -23.47 17.13
CA TRP A 82 -19.76 -24.75 16.44
C TRP A 82 -19.15 -25.90 17.22
N ALA A 83 -18.06 -25.70 17.95
CA ALA A 83 -17.47 -26.70 18.82
C ALA A 83 -18.47 -27.11 19.94
N ARG A 84 -19.14 -26.12 20.52
CA ARG A 84 -20.22 -26.37 21.51
C ARG A 84 -21.41 -27.12 20.90
N ALA A 85 -21.86 -26.68 19.73
CA ALA A 85 -22.99 -27.27 19.03
C ALA A 85 -22.77 -28.72 18.62
N GLU A 86 -21.56 -29.07 18.28
CA GLU A 86 -21.12 -30.40 17.87
C GLU A 86 -20.67 -31.26 19.06
N ASN A 87 -20.73 -30.72 20.27
CA ASN A 87 -20.22 -31.34 21.49
C ASN A 87 -18.77 -31.88 21.31
N ARG A 88 -17.93 -31.08 20.67
CA ARG A 88 -16.54 -31.41 20.30
C ARG A 88 -15.58 -30.63 21.19
N ALA A 89 -14.60 -31.34 21.75
CA ALA A 89 -13.46 -30.65 22.39
C ALA A 89 -12.71 -29.85 21.36
N ASP A 90 -12.43 -28.59 21.66
CA ASP A 90 -11.67 -27.71 20.79
C ASP A 90 -10.89 -26.66 21.59
N GLY A 91 -9.80 -26.19 21.03
CA GLY A 91 -8.97 -25.18 21.67
C GLY A 91 -8.32 -24.27 20.65
N MET A 92 -8.38 -22.96 20.92
CA MET A 92 -7.78 -21.92 20.09
C MET A 92 -7.10 -20.88 20.96
N ILE A 93 -5.94 -20.43 20.55
CA ILE A 93 -5.23 -19.32 21.20
C ILE A 93 -5.11 -18.14 20.25
N TYR A 94 -5.45 -16.95 20.74
CA TYR A 94 -5.16 -15.67 20.14
C TYR A 94 -3.91 -15.08 20.77
N ASN A 95 -2.94 -14.68 19.98
CA ASN A 95 -1.71 -14.06 20.45
C ASN A 95 -1.42 -12.79 19.66
N THR A 96 -1.02 -11.71 20.33
CA THR A 96 -0.76 -10.40 19.74
C THR A 96 0.42 -9.71 20.40
N ALA A 97 0.83 -8.55 19.90
CA ALA A 97 2.01 -7.84 20.40
C ALA A 97 1.89 -7.42 21.88
N THR A 98 0.71 -6.96 22.32
CA THR A 98 0.52 -6.39 23.66
C THR A 98 -0.63 -7.04 24.43
N LYS A 99 -0.52 -7.00 25.76
CA LYS A 99 -1.57 -7.52 26.64
C LYS A 99 -2.89 -6.76 26.48
N ASP A 100 -2.83 -5.46 26.29
CA ASP A 100 -4.01 -4.62 26.13
C ASP A 100 -4.79 -5.00 24.86
N ASN A 101 -4.12 -5.23 23.74
CA ASN A 101 -4.74 -5.71 22.51
C ASN A 101 -5.41 -7.07 22.70
N ALA A 102 -4.77 -8.00 23.43
CA ALA A 102 -5.35 -9.29 23.75
C ALA A 102 -6.63 -9.16 24.58
N GLN A 103 -6.66 -8.24 25.55
CA GLN A 103 -7.86 -7.98 26.37
C GLN A 103 -9.00 -7.32 25.58
N ILE A 104 -8.68 -6.37 24.71
CA ILE A 104 -9.67 -5.74 23.82
C ILE A 104 -10.30 -6.79 22.91
N PHE A 105 -9.51 -7.66 22.32
CA PHE A 105 -9.99 -8.75 21.47
C PHE A 105 -10.87 -9.72 22.25
N GLN A 106 -10.43 -10.16 23.43
CA GLN A 106 -11.20 -11.03 24.33
C GLN A 106 -12.57 -10.41 24.71
N SER A 107 -12.56 -9.11 25.03
CA SER A 107 -13.80 -8.40 25.38
C SER A 107 -14.80 -8.40 24.23
N GLY A 108 -14.33 -8.33 23.00
CA GLY A 108 -15.15 -8.45 21.80
C GLY A 108 -15.79 -9.83 21.66
N VAL A 109 -15.01 -10.90 21.77
CA VAL A 109 -15.51 -12.28 21.74
C VAL A 109 -16.50 -12.52 22.89
N LYS A 110 -16.20 -12.03 24.09
CA LYS A 110 -17.12 -12.10 25.25
C LYS A 110 -18.45 -11.42 24.95
N HIS A 111 -18.44 -10.24 24.35
CA HIS A 111 -19.65 -9.52 23.96
C HIS A 111 -20.49 -10.32 22.96
N ASP A 112 -19.86 -10.86 21.89
CA ASP A 112 -20.55 -11.67 20.89
C ASP A 112 -21.31 -12.84 21.56
N LEU A 113 -20.66 -13.54 22.49
CA LEU A 113 -21.22 -14.73 23.15
C LEU A 113 -22.30 -14.40 24.21
N LEU A 114 -22.20 -13.22 24.87
CA LEU A 114 -23.10 -12.89 25.98
C LEU A 114 -24.22 -11.93 25.59
N GLU A 115 -24.04 -11.07 24.62
CA GLU A 115 -25.01 -9.98 24.35
C GLU A 115 -25.82 -10.21 23.07
N ASN A 116 -25.47 -11.20 22.24
CA ASN A 116 -26.18 -11.48 20.99
C ASN A 116 -27.34 -12.46 21.19
N ASP A 117 -28.56 -11.96 21.15
CA ASP A 117 -29.75 -12.78 21.35
C ASP A 117 -30.02 -13.72 20.17
N LEU A 118 -29.75 -13.29 18.93
CA LEU A 118 -29.89 -14.12 17.74
C LEU A 118 -28.91 -15.31 17.79
N LEU A 119 -27.67 -15.05 18.18
CA LEU A 119 -26.65 -16.09 18.36
C LEU A 119 -27.07 -17.12 19.37
N LYS A 120 -27.53 -16.68 20.56
CA LYS A 120 -28.01 -17.57 21.63
C LYS A 120 -29.24 -18.38 21.24
N TRP A 121 -30.08 -17.82 20.38
CA TRP A 121 -31.25 -18.56 19.88
C TRP A 121 -30.84 -19.63 18.86
N ILE A 122 -29.90 -19.30 17.95
CA ILE A 122 -29.37 -20.26 16.96
C ILE A 122 -28.56 -21.36 17.62
N PHE A 123 -27.80 -21.03 18.68
CA PHE A 123 -26.91 -21.92 19.41
C PHE A 123 -27.38 -22.10 20.87
N PRO A 124 -28.46 -22.89 21.11
CA PRO A 124 -28.97 -23.12 22.45
C PRO A 124 -27.99 -23.86 23.37
N GLU A 125 -26.95 -24.46 22.82
CA GLU A 125 -25.86 -25.14 23.53
C GLU A 125 -24.91 -24.20 24.24
N LEU A 126 -24.99 -22.90 23.96
CA LEU A 126 -24.16 -21.89 24.60
C LEU A 126 -24.64 -21.60 26.03
N PRO A 127 -23.70 -21.37 26.98
CA PRO A 127 -24.07 -20.84 28.28
C PRO A 127 -24.76 -19.48 28.15
N ARG A 128 -25.80 -19.25 28.96
CA ARG A 128 -26.66 -18.05 28.85
C ARG A 128 -26.09 -16.83 29.59
N ARG A 129 -25.35 -17.07 30.65
CA ARG A 129 -24.78 -16.05 31.54
C ARG A 129 -23.31 -16.32 31.78
N GLU A 130 -22.56 -15.31 32.11
CA GLU A 130 -21.10 -15.41 32.40
C GLU A 130 -20.80 -16.50 33.43
N LYS A 131 -21.59 -16.60 34.49
CA LYS A 131 -21.41 -17.60 35.55
C LYS A 131 -21.66 -19.05 35.11
N ASP A 132 -22.32 -19.25 33.99
CA ASP A 132 -22.62 -20.58 33.45
C ASP A 132 -21.46 -21.14 32.62
N TYR A 133 -20.41 -20.30 32.35
CA TYR A 133 -19.15 -20.72 31.75
C TYR A 133 -18.24 -21.37 32.81
N GLY A 134 -17.45 -22.35 32.43
CA GLY A 134 -16.42 -22.95 33.30
C GLY A 134 -15.37 -21.94 33.71
N LYS A 135 -15.00 -21.04 32.77
CA LYS A 135 -14.10 -19.92 32.99
C LYS A 135 -14.37 -18.78 32.03
N MET A 136 -14.45 -17.56 32.53
CA MET A 136 -14.54 -16.36 31.72
C MET A 136 -13.74 -15.25 32.36
N THR A 137 -12.48 -15.12 31.95
CA THR A 137 -11.52 -14.15 32.46
C THR A 137 -10.94 -13.35 31.30
N MET A 138 -10.16 -12.34 31.57
CA MET A 138 -9.46 -11.53 30.54
C MET A 138 -8.50 -12.36 29.65
N GLN A 139 -8.14 -13.58 30.09
CA GLN A 139 -7.19 -14.43 29.38
C GLN A 139 -7.81 -15.71 28.85
N ARG A 140 -9.04 -16.06 29.26
CA ARG A 140 -9.66 -17.35 28.91
C ARG A 140 -11.16 -17.29 28.91
N ILE A 141 -11.78 -17.87 27.86
CA ILE A 141 -13.19 -18.24 27.81
C ILE A 141 -13.25 -19.76 27.66
N GLU A 142 -13.95 -20.42 28.59
CA GLU A 142 -14.02 -21.88 28.62
C GLU A 142 -15.44 -22.33 28.95
N ALA A 143 -15.98 -23.28 28.18
CA ALA A 143 -17.22 -23.96 28.49
C ALA A 143 -17.11 -25.42 28.07
N ASN A 144 -17.21 -26.33 29.06
CA ASN A 144 -16.90 -27.75 28.92
C ASN A 144 -15.49 -27.93 28.33
N ASP A 145 -15.36 -28.69 27.24
CA ASP A 145 -14.06 -28.99 26.62
C ASP A 145 -13.68 -28.01 25.51
N VAL A 146 -14.33 -26.83 25.41
CA VAL A 146 -13.99 -25.77 24.45
C VAL A 146 -13.29 -24.63 25.17
N VAL A 147 -12.09 -24.30 24.72
CA VAL A 147 -11.22 -23.30 25.35
C VAL A 147 -10.73 -22.28 24.33
N LEU A 148 -10.95 -21.01 24.62
CA LEU A 148 -10.31 -19.89 23.93
C LEU A 148 -9.35 -19.20 24.90
N ASP A 149 -8.07 -19.13 24.56
CA ASP A 149 -7.04 -18.40 25.31
C ASP A 149 -6.65 -17.11 24.57
N PHE A 150 -6.32 -16.07 25.35
CA PHE A 150 -5.90 -14.77 24.86
C PHE A 150 -4.58 -14.40 25.50
N ALA A 151 -3.56 -14.17 24.68
CA ALA A 151 -2.18 -13.98 25.10
C ALA A 151 -1.49 -12.85 24.32
N SER A 152 -0.31 -12.48 24.77
CA SER A 152 0.56 -11.55 24.06
C SER A 152 2.00 -12.05 24.06
N THR A 153 2.85 -11.48 23.21
CA THR A 153 4.29 -11.76 23.17
C THR A 153 4.99 -11.45 24.50
N GLU A 154 4.37 -10.64 25.36
CA GLU A 154 4.84 -10.34 26.72
C GLU A 154 4.54 -11.48 27.70
N THR A 155 3.74 -12.47 27.31
CA THR A 155 3.30 -13.56 28.17
C THR A 155 4.11 -14.82 27.86
N ILE A 156 4.66 -15.46 28.90
CA ILE A 156 5.31 -16.76 28.74
C ILE A 156 4.25 -17.83 28.45
N LEU A 157 4.27 -18.38 27.23
CA LEU A 157 3.29 -19.36 26.75
C LEU A 157 3.69 -20.82 27.06
N VAL A 158 4.70 -21.04 27.89
CA VAL A 158 5.17 -22.38 28.26
C VAL A 158 4.03 -23.16 28.92
N SER A 159 3.77 -24.37 28.42
CA SER A 159 2.73 -25.30 28.89
C SER A 159 1.32 -25.06 28.33
N ARG A 160 1.14 -24.25 27.31
CA ARG A 160 -0.15 -24.07 26.61
C ARG A 160 -0.11 -24.78 25.27
N HIS A 161 -0.81 -25.90 25.16
CA HIS A 161 -0.84 -26.71 23.94
C HIS A 161 -2.20 -26.57 23.25
N PHE A 162 -2.24 -25.91 22.10
CA PHE A 162 -3.46 -25.71 21.33
C PHE A 162 -3.30 -26.24 19.90
N PRO A 163 -4.38 -26.82 19.33
CA PRO A 163 -4.40 -27.26 17.93
C PRO A 163 -4.65 -26.12 16.95
N LYS A 164 -5.06 -24.92 17.43
CA LYS A 164 -5.35 -23.75 16.62
C LYS A 164 -4.67 -22.53 17.22
N TRP A 165 -3.83 -21.89 16.42
CA TRP A 165 -3.04 -20.71 16.78
C TRP A 165 -3.36 -19.56 15.83
N VAL A 166 -3.68 -18.41 16.40
CA VAL A 166 -3.88 -17.18 15.66
C VAL A 166 -2.94 -16.12 16.22
N ASN A 167 -1.98 -15.71 15.43
CA ASN A 167 -1.07 -14.62 15.73
C ASN A 167 -1.54 -13.39 14.96
N ASP A 168 -1.94 -12.33 15.67
CA ASP A 168 -2.44 -11.09 15.08
C ASP A 168 -1.58 -9.91 15.49
N ASP A 169 -1.05 -9.19 14.48
CA ASP A 169 -0.22 -7.99 14.65
C ASP A 169 0.88 -8.17 15.71
N LEU A 170 1.72 -9.21 15.55
CA LEU A 170 2.87 -9.47 16.44
C LEU A 170 3.93 -8.38 16.31
N GLU A 171 4.05 -7.76 15.13
CA GLU A 171 4.96 -6.64 14.88
C GLU A 171 4.36 -5.32 15.35
N ASN A 172 5.22 -4.49 15.91
CA ASN A 172 4.95 -3.09 16.19
C ASN A 172 6.25 -2.28 16.08
N ASP A 173 6.14 -0.98 16.15
CA ASP A 173 7.28 -0.07 16.02
C ASP A 173 8.42 -0.36 17.00
N LYS A 174 8.11 -0.79 18.24
CA LYS A 174 9.11 -1.07 19.27
C LYS A 174 9.90 -2.35 19.02
N ASN A 175 9.23 -3.40 18.53
CA ASN A 175 9.87 -4.71 18.34
C ASN A 175 10.44 -4.94 16.94
N THR A 176 10.31 -3.95 16.04
CA THR A 176 10.85 -3.99 14.68
C THR A 176 11.92 -2.92 14.42
N SER A 177 12.06 -1.93 15.31
CA SER A 177 12.96 -0.77 15.12
C SER A 177 14.45 -1.12 15.05
N THR A 178 14.87 -2.22 15.66
CA THR A 178 16.29 -2.65 15.66
C THR A 178 16.41 -4.11 15.25
N GLU A 179 17.53 -4.48 14.61
CA GLU A 179 17.80 -5.87 14.22
C GLU A 179 17.73 -6.85 15.41
N PRO A 180 18.35 -6.60 16.59
CA PRO A 180 18.20 -7.50 17.73
C PRO A 180 16.75 -7.68 18.21
N ALA A 181 15.91 -6.66 18.09
CA ALA A 181 14.50 -6.75 18.46
C ALA A 181 13.73 -7.64 17.47
N ARG A 182 13.98 -7.47 16.16
CA ARG A 182 13.40 -8.32 15.10
C ARG A 182 13.81 -9.78 15.27
N GLU A 183 15.10 -10.06 15.49
CA GLU A 183 15.62 -11.40 15.70
C GLU A 183 15.05 -12.06 16.98
N LYS A 184 14.86 -11.28 18.03
CA LYS A 184 14.17 -11.76 19.24
C LYS A 184 12.75 -12.18 18.93
N LEU A 185 11.98 -11.35 18.22
CA LEU A 185 10.60 -11.66 17.85
C LEU A 185 10.50 -12.91 16.98
N LYS A 186 11.38 -13.06 15.97
CA LYS A 186 11.46 -14.25 15.12
C LYS A 186 11.74 -15.52 15.93
N ARG A 187 12.67 -15.44 16.86
CA ARG A 187 13.02 -16.56 17.76
C ARG A 187 11.87 -16.92 18.71
N ASP A 188 11.20 -15.93 19.30
CA ASP A 188 10.05 -16.14 20.19
C ASP A 188 8.89 -16.78 19.43
N TRP A 189 8.64 -16.38 18.19
CA TRP A 189 7.68 -17.02 17.28
C TRP A 189 8.06 -18.47 16.95
N GLN A 190 9.35 -18.78 16.72
CA GLN A 190 9.81 -20.16 16.48
C GLN A 190 9.57 -21.04 17.71
N TYR A 191 9.76 -20.54 18.92
CA TYR A 191 9.44 -21.29 20.15
C TYR A 191 7.96 -21.62 20.27
N GLN A 192 7.07 -20.78 19.77
CA GLN A 192 5.63 -21.10 19.74
C GLN A 192 5.35 -22.33 18.86
N LYS A 193 6.10 -22.55 17.78
CA LYS A 193 5.93 -23.73 16.92
C LYS A 193 6.21 -25.04 17.67
N ALA A 194 7.08 -25.02 18.67
CA ALA A 194 7.38 -26.21 19.46
C ALA A 194 6.25 -26.64 20.43
N ILE A 195 5.32 -25.73 20.73
CA ILE A 195 4.21 -26.00 21.66
C ILE A 195 2.85 -26.13 20.93
N THR A 196 2.79 -25.96 19.62
CA THR A 196 1.58 -26.24 18.84
C THR A 196 1.28 -27.75 18.81
N THR A 197 0.03 -28.11 18.86
CA THR A 197 -0.42 -29.49 18.75
C THR A 197 -1.22 -29.70 17.48
N LYS A 198 -1.12 -30.87 16.88
CA LYS A 198 -1.90 -31.17 15.67
C LYS A 198 -3.40 -31.25 15.97
N ILE A 199 -4.22 -30.87 14.98
CA ILE A 199 -5.65 -31.10 15.03
C ILE A 199 -5.92 -32.62 15.03
N PRO A 200 -6.84 -33.14 15.85
CA PRO A 200 -7.24 -34.53 15.79
C PRO A 200 -7.61 -34.97 14.37
N GLY A 201 -7.00 -36.04 13.88
CA GLY A 201 -7.20 -36.53 12.51
C GLY A 201 -6.45 -35.79 11.40
N ARG A 202 -5.68 -34.75 11.74
CA ARG A 202 -4.82 -34.01 10.79
C ARG A 202 -3.32 -34.19 11.16
N SER A 203 -2.44 -33.86 10.23
CA SER A 203 -0.99 -33.93 10.45
C SER A 203 -0.40 -32.67 11.08
N LEU A 204 -1.12 -31.54 11.02
CA LEU A 204 -0.66 -30.21 11.42
C LEU A 204 -1.66 -29.51 12.36
N ALA A 205 -1.21 -28.48 13.06
CA ALA A 205 -2.05 -27.48 13.71
C ALA A 205 -2.66 -26.54 12.63
N LEU A 206 -3.78 -25.88 12.97
CA LEU A 206 -4.21 -24.69 12.25
C LEU A 206 -3.36 -23.50 12.75
N GLU A 207 -2.61 -22.91 11.85
CA GLU A 207 -1.82 -21.72 12.12
C GLU A 207 -2.30 -20.58 11.23
N ILE A 208 -2.75 -19.50 11.84
CA ILE A 208 -3.19 -18.29 11.16
C ILE A 208 -2.26 -17.17 11.62
N GLU A 209 -1.48 -16.68 10.70
CA GLU A 209 -0.57 -15.55 10.92
C GLU A 209 -1.17 -14.33 10.25
N THR A 210 -1.35 -13.24 11.00
CA THR A 210 -1.90 -12.01 10.43
C THR A 210 -1.08 -10.80 10.87
N GLY A 211 -1.04 -9.79 10.03
CA GLY A 211 -0.37 -8.54 10.36
C GLY A 211 -0.08 -7.69 9.14
N THR A 212 0.29 -6.45 9.40
CA THR A 212 0.90 -5.57 8.42
C THR A 212 2.41 -5.60 8.61
N PRO A 213 3.21 -5.73 7.54
CA PRO A 213 4.66 -5.78 7.68
C PRO A 213 5.22 -4.39 8.05
N TYR A 214 6.05 -4.33 9.11
CA TYR A 214 6.71 -3.09 9.52
C TYR A 214 8.10 -2.93 8.92
N HIS A 215 8.77 -4.03 8.63
CA HIS A 215 10.14 -4.04 8.11
C HIS A 215 10.32 -5.19 7.12
N PHE A 216 11.13 -4.99 6.06
CA PHE A 216 11.38 -6.05 5.06
C PHE A 216 12.22 -7.22 5.63
N ASP A 217 12.98 -7.00 6.74
CA ASP A 217 13.62 -8.03 7.56
C ASP A 217 12.80 -8.30 8.83
N GLY A 218 11.47 -8.20 8.76
CA GLY A 218 10.53 -8.48 9.83
C GLY A 218 9.97 -9.91 9.77
N LEU A 219 9.37 -10.35 10.87
CA LEU A 219 8.71 -11.65 10.97
C LEU A 219 7.57 -11.79 9.95
N ILE A 220 6.73 -10.77 9.81
CA ILE A 220 5.58 -10.78 8.88
C ILE A 220 6.05 -10.87 7.44
N TRP A 221 7.16 -10.23 7.09
CA TRP A 221 7.74 -10.33 5.76
C TRP A 221 8.31 -11.72 5.48
N ASP A 222 8.95 -12.36 6.46
CA ASP A 222 9.44 -13.73 6.35
C ASP A 222 8.30 -14.73 6.16
N ILE A 223 7.19 -14.56 6.89
CA ILE A 223 6.01 -15.40 6.77
C ILE A 223 5.36 -15.21 5.39
N LYS A 224 5.19 -13.98 4.94
CA LYS A 224 4.67 -13.63 3.61
C LYS A 224 5.46 -14.32 2.48
N SER A 225 6.78 -14.37 2.63
CA SER A 225 7.69 -14.96 1.64
C SER A 225 7.76 -16.49 1.70
N ASN A 226 7.12 -17.11 2.70
CA ASN A 226 7.18 -18.54 2.93
C ASN A 226 6.06 -19.27 2.19
N SER A 227 6.42 -20.04 1.16
CA SER A 227 5.47 -20.81 0.30
C SER A 227 4.62 -21.87 1.03
N ARG A 228 4.91 -22.16 2.32
CA ARG A 228 4.08 -23.06 3.13
C ARG A 228 2.75 -22.43 3.52
N TYR A 229 2.68 -21.10 3.58
CA TYR A 229 1.47 -20.39 3.94
C TYR A 229 0.62 -20.10 2.71
N ASN A 230 -0.66 -20.44 2.77
CA ASN A 230 -1.65 -19.93 1.85
C ASN A 230 -1.88 -18.45 2.20
N SER A 231 -1.53 -17.55 1.29
CA SER A 231 -1.48 -16.11 1.55
C SER A 231 -2.65 -15.37 0.91
N LEU A 232 -3.32 -14.54 1.70
CA LEU A 232 -4.28 -13.54 1.23
C LEU A 232 -3.76 -12.15 1.61
N GLU A 233 -3.48 -11.34 0.60
CA GLU A 233 -3.01 -9.96 0.79
C GLU A 233 -4.02 -8.97 0.21
N ILE A 234 -4.41 -8.00 1.03
CA ILE A 234 -5.41 -6.98 0.70
C ILE A 234 -4.81 -5.60 0.96
N PRO A 235 -4.05 -5.01 0.02
CA PRO A 235 -3.63 -3.61 0.09
C PRO A 235 -4.83 -2.68 -0.09
N CYS A 236 -4.70 -1.39 0.22
CA CYS A 236 -5.80 -0.43 0.09
C CYS A 236 -6.30 -0.23 -1.35
N TRP A 237 -5.44 -0.46 -2.33
CA TRP A 237 -5.79 -0.51 -3.75
C TRP A 237 -4.96 -1.55 -4.49
N ARG A 238 -5.42 -1.92 -5.66
CA ARG A 238 -4.70 -2.77 -6.62
C ARG A 238 -4.66 -2.06 -7.96
N ASP A 239 -3.56 -2.17 -8.66
CA ASP A 239 -3.47 -1.75 -10.05
C ASP A 239 -3.91 -2.94 -10.93
N ILE A 240 -4.96 -2.74 -11.71
CA ILE A 240 -5.57 -3.75 -12.59
C ILE A 240 -5.30 -3.32 -14.03
N GLU A 241 -4.76 -4.22 -14.81
CA GLU A 241 -4.59 -4.04 -16.25
C GLU A 241 -5.84 -4.56 -16.97
N ASP A 242 -6.46 -3.73 -17.80
CA ASP A 242 -7.60 -4.14 -18.61
C ASP A 242 -7.14 -4.89 -19.87
N ALA A 243 -8.10 -5.43 -20.63
CA ALA A 243 -7.83 -6.19 -21.86
C ALA A 243 -7.09 -5.37 -22.94
N ASP A 244 -7.13 -4.04 -22.83
CA ASP A 244 -6.46 -3.10 -23.72
C ASP A 244 -5.07 -2.67 -23.22
N GLY A 245 -4.58 -3.29 -22.13
CA GLY A 245 -3.27 -2.99 -21.51
C GLY A 245 -3.24 -1.67 -20.73
N LYS A 246 -4.41 -1.10 -20.42
CA LYS A 246 -4.49 0.12 -19.62
C LYS A 246 -4.55 -0.24 -18.15
N THR A 247 -3.57 0.19 -17.40
CA THR A 247 -3.56 0.06 -15.95
C THR A 247 -4.52 1.07 -15.31
N SER A 248 -5.43 0.57 -14.50
CA SER A 248 -6.33 1.39 -13.69
C SER A 248 -6.18 1.00 -12.21
N ARG A 249 -6.14 2.01 -11.34
CA ARG A 249 -6.10 1.81 -9.90
C ARG A 249 -7.51 1.62 -9.38
N VAL A 250 -7.72 0.53 -8.62
CA VAL A 250 -9.02 0.18 -8.05
C VAL A 250 -8.88 0.00 -6.54
N LEU A 251 -9.77 0.64 -5.78
CA LEU A 251 -9.85 0.43 -4.35
C LEU A 251 -10.29 -1.00 -4.05
N THR A 252 -9.68 -1.61 -3.03
CA THR A 252 -10.07 -2.96 -2.60
C THR A 252 -11.34 -2.96 -1.76
N PHE A 253 -11.66 -1.82 -1.11
CA PHE A 253 -12.87 -1.67 -0.30
C PHE A 253 -13.59 -0.34 -0.63
N PRO A 254 -14.14 -0.19 -1.86
CA PRO A 254 -14.76 1.05 -2.32
C PRO A 254 -16.09 1.36 -1.61
N GLU A 255 -16.73 0.36 -0.98
CA GLU A 255 -17.98 0.55 -0.23
C GLU A 255 -17.78 1.36 1.05
N PHE A 256 -16.55 1.41 1.59
CA PHE A 256 -16.23 2.06 2.85
C PHE A 256 -15.21 3.18 2.73
N HIS A 257 -14.23 3.05 1.85
CA HIS A 257 -13.15 4.03 1.66
C HIS A 257 -13.17 4.66 0.28
N SER A 258 -12.82 5.95 0.20
CA SER A 258 -12.59 6.67 -1.05
C SER A 258 -11.09 6.84 -1.35
N PHE A 259 -10.72 7.18 -2.58
CA PHE A 259 -9.35 7.58 -2.91
C PHE A 259 -8.92 8.81 -2.10
N GLU A 260 -9.82 9.79 -1.93
CA GLU A 260 -9.56 10.97 -1.13
C GLU A 260 -9.18 10.63 0.32
N TYR A 261 -9.82 9.63 0.93
CA TYR A 261 -9.46 9.14 2.25
C TYR A 261 -8.00 8.69 2.31
N PHE A 262 -7.55 7.90 1.33
CA PHE A 262 -6.17 7.39 1.31
C PHE A 262 -5.15 8.47 0.95
N GLU A 263 -5.47 9.40 0.06
CA GLU A 263 -4.61 10.55 -0.24
C GLU A 263 -4.44 11.44 1.00
N ASN A 264 -5.50 11.69 1.76
CA ASN A 264 -5.40 12.40 3.04
C ASN A 264 -4.53 11.65 4.06
N LYS A 265 -4.63 10.31 4.11
CA LYS A 265 -3.74 9.48 4.96
C LYS A 265 -2.29 9.57 4.50
N ARG A 266 -2.06 9.51 3.20
CA ARG A 266 -0.72 9.63 2.60
C ARG A 266 -0.07 10.99 2.91
N ALA A 267 -0.84 12.07 2.84
CA ALA A 267 -0.35 13.41 3.16
C ALA A 267 0.02 13.60 4.64
N GLN A 268 -0.53 12.77 5.55
CA GLN A 268 -0.33 12.86 7.00
C GLN A 268 0.84 12.01 7.53
N MET A 269 1.46 11.19 6.71
CA MET A 269 2.52 10.27 7.14
C MET A 269 3.68 10.20 6.13
N THR A 270 4.80 9.62 6.53
CA THR A 270 5.90 9.43 5.60
C THR A 270 5.55 8.35 4.56
N PRO A 271 6.09 8.44 3.34
CA PRO A 271 5.87 7.43 2.30
C PRO A 271 6.17 5.99 2.78
N GLY A 272 7.21 5.79 3.58
CA GLY A 272 7.55 4.49 4.15
C GLY A 272 6.48 3.92 5.07
N ILE A 273 5.89 4.76 5.93
CA ILE A 273 4.78 4.34 6.83
C ILE A 273 3.54 4.01 6.00
N PHE A 274 3.20 4.84 5.01
CA PHE A 274 2.06 4.56 4.13
C PHE A 274 2.26 3.25 3.36
N ALA A 275 3.44 3.05 2.79
CA ALA A 275 3.76 1.82 2.08
C ALA A 275 3.64 0.56 2.96
N ALA A 276 4.14 0.61 4.19
CA ALA A 276 4.04 -0.49 5.13
C ALA A 276 2.60 -0.79 5.55
N GLN A 277 1.83 0.24 5.96
CA GLN A 277 0.53 0.07 6.61
C GLN A 277 -0.64 -0.04 5.64
N TYR A 278 -0.54 0.53 4.44
CA TYR A 278 -1.63 0.57 3.45
C TYR A 278 -1.33 -0.20 2.17
N LEU A 279 -0.07 -0.21 1.71
CA LEU A 279 0.32 -0.99 0.53
C LEU A 279 0.91 -2.37 0.89
N LEU A 280 1.09 -2.66 2.18
CA LEU A 280 1.69 -3.91 2.71
C LEU A 280 3.12 -4.14 2.21
N GLN A 281 3.87 -3.06 2.03
CA GLN A 281 5.20 -3.03 1.45
C GLN A 281 6.17 -2.24 2.34
N PRO A 282 6.81 -2.88 3.33
CA PRO A 282 7.75 -2.21 4.22
C PRO A 282 9.01 -1.76 3.48
N ILE A 283 9.64 -0.71 3.99
CA ILE A 283 10.82 -0.08 3.41
C ILE A 283 11.89 0.07 4.49
N ASP A 284 13.14 -0.28 4.14
CA ASP A 284 14.32 0.05 4.92
C ASP A 284 15.08 1.18 4.22
N GLU A 285 15.10 2.34 4.86
CA GLU A 285 15.66 3.56 4.28
C GLU A 285 17.15 3.78 4.61
N GLU A 286 17.79 2.97 5.47
CA GLU A 286 19.15 3.25 5.93
C GLU A 286 20.18 3.21 4.79
N GLU A 287 20.11 2.18 3.95
CA GLU A 287 20.98 2.00 2.81
C GLU A 287 20.30 2.31 1.46
N ALA A 288 19.07 2.79 1.48
CA ALA A 288 18.31 3.07 0.27
C ALA A 288 18.89 4.23 -0.55
N LEU A 289 18.57 4.24 -1.83
CA LEU A 289 18.93 5.31 -2.76
C LEU A 289 18.35 6.66 -2.31
N CYS A 290 17.11 6.63 -1.83
CA CYS A 290 16.39 7.79 -1.31
C CYS A 290 15.82 7.49 0.09
N ARG A 291 15.75 8.52 0.95
CA ARG A 291 15.03 8.47 2.22
C ARG A 291 13.75 9.27 2.12
N SER A 292 12.70 8.86 2.84
CA SER A 292 11.43 9.60 2.87
C SER A 292 11.60 11.09 3.22
N ALA A 293 12.54 11.42 4.10
CA ALA A 293 12.86 12.80 4.49
C ALA A 293 13.44 13.65 3.33
N TRP A 294 13.97 13.03 2.28
CA TRP A 294 14.52 13.70 1.11
C TRP A 294 13.51 13.88 -0.01
N MET A 295 12.40 13.11 0.02
CA MET A 295 11.35 13.22 -0.97
C MET A 295 10.66 14.58 -0.90
N LYS A 296 10.51 15.20 -2.04
CA LYS A 296 9.79 16.45 -2.22
C LYS A 296 8.80 16.26 -3.36
N HIS A 297 7.55 16.69 -3.13
CA HIS A 297 6.52 16.70 -4.14
C HIS A 297 6.31 18.12 -4.65
N TRP A 298 5.86 18.24 -5.90
CA TRP A 298 5.49 19.52 -6.50
C TRP A 298 3.96 19.59 -6.70
N ALA A 299 3.40 20.77 -6.53
CA ALA A 299 2.06 21.11 -6.96
C ALA A 299 2.12 21.85 -8.31
N GLU A 300 1.01 21.94 -9.02
CA GLU A 300 0.99 22.52 -10.37
C GLU A 300 1.54 23.94 -10.41
N GLU A 301 1.30 24.72 -9.35
CA GLU A 301 1.81 26.07 -9.18
C GLU A 301 3.34 26.14 -8.96
N ASP A 302 3.98 25.05 -8.56
CA ASP A 302 5.44 24.99 -8.37
C ASP A 302 6.21 24.67 -9.66
N LEU A 303 5.52 24.31 -10.75
CA LEU A 303 6.15 23.98 -12.02
C LEU A 303 6.88 25.21 -12.60
N PRO A 304 8.08 25.02 -13.19
CA PRO A 304 8.84 26.12 -13.75
C PRO A 304 8.15 26.70 -14.99
N VAL A 305 8.07 28.02 -15.06
CA VAL A 305 7.56 28.76 -16.24
C VAL A 305 8.40 28.44 -17.46
N ASN A 306 9.73 28.45 -17.29
CA ASN A 306 10.67 28.02 -18.34
C ASN A 306 11.26 26.68 -17.96
N ARG A 307 10.97 25.69 -18.77
CA ARG A 307 11.39 24.31 -18.58
C ARG A 307 11.93 23.73 -19.87
N TYR A 308 12.81 22.76 -19.71
CA TYR A 308 13.25 21.87 -20.78
C TYR A 308 12.72 20.48 -20.47
N ARG A 309 11.72 20.05 -21.23
CA ARG A 309 11.07 18.76 -21.02
C ARG A 309 11.78 17.65 -21.76
N THR A 310 12.14 16.60 -21.04
CA THR A 310 12.81 15.43 -21.58
C THR A 310 11.98 14.18 -21.36
N MET A 311 11.98 13.28 -22.33
CA MET A 311 11.36 11.97 -22.23
C MET A 311 12.41 10.90 -22.50
N ILE A 312 12.56 9.98 -21.55
CA ILE A 312 13.46 8.84 -21.64
C ILE A 312 12.63 7.55 -21.73
N ILE A 313 13.05 6.67 -22.65
CA ILE A 313 12.43 5.38 -22.88
C ILE A 313 13.51 4.31 -22.69
N ASP A 314 13.28 3.41 -21.75
CA ASP A 314 14.06 2.19 -21.54
C ASP A 314 13.22 1.00 -22.02
N PRO A 315 13.48 0.45 -23.22
CA PRO A 315 12.67 -0.60 -23.78
C PRO A 315 12.86 -1.92 -23.06
N GLY A 316 11.77 -2.57 -22.68
CA GLY A 316 11.73 -3.93 -22.13
C GLY A 316 11.10 -4.92 -23.10
N GLY A 317 10.51 -5.98 -22.57
CA GLY A 317 9.79 -7.01 -23.32
C GLY A 317 8.29 -6.97 -23.12
N SER A 318 7.60 -7.89 -23.79
CA SER A 318 6.13 -8.02 -23.72
C SER A 318 5.64 -9.04 -22.69
N ASP A 319 6.53 -9.89 -22.16
CA ASP A 319 6.16 -10.95 -21.21
C ASP A 319 6.58 -10.57 -19.79
N PRO A 320 5.62 -10.31 -18.87
CA PRO A 320 5.93 -9.90 -17.50
C PRO A 320 6.60 -10.99 -16.64
N THR A 321 6.64 -12.24 -17.14
CA THR A 321 7.22 -13.37 -16.40
C THR A 321 8.71 -13.54 -16.66
N ILE A 322 9.18 -13.16 -17.85
CA ILE A 322 10.55 -13.40 -18.31
C ILE A 322 11.28 -12.16 -18.83
N SER A 323 10.60 -11.04 -18.99
CA SER A 323 11.18 -9.82 -19.57
C SER A 323 11.20 -8.69 -18.55
N ASP A 324 12.15 -7.75 -18.73
CA ASP A 324 12.09 -6.44 -18.05
C ASP A 324 10.94 -5.61 -18.61
N ALA A 325 10.38 -4.74 -17.81
CA ALA A 325 9.36 -3.81 -18.27
C ALA A 325 9.94 -2.71 -19.16
N THR A 326 9.13 -2.16 -20.06
CA THR A 326 9.46 -0.90 -20.72
C THR A 326 9.19 0.23 -19.73
N ALA A 327 10.22 1.00 -19.37
CA ALA A 327 10.09 2.16 -18.51
C ALA A 327 10.10 3.46 -19.30
N VAL A 328 9.19 4.37 -18.97
CA VAL A 328 9.14 5.71 -19.57
C VAL A 328 9.07 6.75 -18.47
N THR A 329 10.00 7.70 -18.51
CA THR A 329 10.02 8.84 -17.59
C THR A 329 9.99 10.16 -18.37
N VAL A 330 9.18 11.11 -17.89
CA VAL A 330 9.08 12.46 -18.42
C VAL A 330 9.44 13.44 -17.31
N VAL A 331 10.42 14.29 -17.56
CA VAL A 331 10.98 15.21 -16.55
C VAL A 331 11.12 16.61 -17.14
N ASP A 332 10.66 17.59 -16.37
CA ASP A 332 10.93 19.01 -16.63
C ASP A 332 12.18 19.45 -15.86
N HIS A 333 13.11 20.10 -16.54
CA HIS A 333 14.31 20.65 -15.95
C HIS A 333 14.19 22.18 -15.88
N ASP A 334 14.50 22.76 -14.74
CA ASP A 334 14.60 24.22 -14.59
C ASP A 334 16.05 24.73 -14.78
N ALA A 335 16.20 26.04 -14.78
CA ALA A 335 17.50 26.69 -14.99
C ALA A 335 18.48 26.49 -13.82
N ILE A 336 18.02 26.09 -12.65
CA ILE A 336 18.84 25.88 -11.43
C ILE A 336 19.11 24.42 -11.12
N GLY A 337 18.68 23.52 -12.01
CA GLY A 337 18.98 22.10 -11.96
C GLY A 337 18.02 21.27 -11.11
N ASN A 338 16.82 21.76 -10.86
CA ASN A 338 15.75 20.92 -10.33
C ASN A 338 15.13 20.06 -11.46
N MET A 339 14.66 18.90 -11.08
CA MET A 339 14.01 17.91 -11.93
C MET A 339 12.60 17.65 -11.41
N TYR A 340 11.61 18.06 -12.18
CA TYR A 340 10.18 17.86 -11.86
C TYR A 340 9.70 16.63 -12.64
N ILE A 341 9.41 15.54 -11.97
CA ILE A 341 8.95 14.32 -12.63
C ILE A 341 7.48 14.50 -12.99
N ILE A 342 7.19 14.54 -14.28
CA ILE A 342 5.85 14.75 -14.83
C ILE A 342 5.12 13.42 -15.03
N SER A 343 5.85 12.37 -15.42
CA SER A 343 5.31 11.02 -15.59
C SER A 343 6.41 9.99 -15.39
N ALA A 344 6.08 8.88 -14.75
CA ALA A 344 6.94 7.71 -14.64
C ALA A 344 6.05 6.46 -14.69
N LYS A 345 6.23 5.62 -15.72
CA LYS A 345 5.37 4.45 -15.93
C LYS A 345 6.15 3.26 -16.48
N GLU A 346 5.75 2.07 -16.07
CA GLU A 346 6.24 0.79 -16.58
C GLU A 346 5.14 0.05 -17.35
N PHE A 347 5.52 -0.62 -18.44
CA PHE A 347 4.59 -1.37 -19.29
C PHE A 347 5.28 -2.62 -19.86
N PHE A 348 4.47 -3.62 -20.21
CA PHE A 348 4.87 -4.75 -21.03
C PHE A 348 4.23 -4.60 -22.41
N VAL A 349 5.04 -4.23 -23.37
CA VAL A 349 4.56 -3.94 -24.73
C VAL A 349 5.44 -4.57 -25.80
N THR A 350 4.82 -4.98 -26.89
CA THR A 350 5.57 -5.41 -28.08
C THR A 350 6.25 -4.22 -28.75
N PRO A 351 7.29 -4.46 -29.57
CA PRO A 351 7.94 -3.39 -30.33
C PRO A 351 7.02 -2.53 -31.19
N MET A 352 5.96 -3.10 -31.73
CA MET A 352 4.99 -2.39 -32.57
C MET A 352 4.06 -1.50 -31.73
N GLU A 353 3.63 -2.00 -30.58
CA GLU A 353 2.83 -1.24 -29.61
C GLU A 353 3.64 -0.09 -29.04
N LEU A 354 4.92 -0.31 -28.70
CA LEU A 354 5.82 0.72 -28.20
C LEU A 354 5.88 1.92 -29.16
N MET A 355 5.92 1.69 -30.48
CA MET A 355 5.90 2.78 -31.45
C MET A 355 4.62 3.62 -31.40
N SER A 356 3.49 2.98 -31.23
CA SER A 356 2.20 3.65 -31.08
C SER A 356 2.12 4.46 -29.81
N TRP A 357 2.63 3.88 -28.69
CA TRP A 357 2.72 4.57 -27.40
C TRP A 357 3.66 5.77 -27.43
N ILE A 358 4.83 5.65 -28.01
CA ILE A 358 5.78 6.78 -28.16
C ILE A 358 5.12 7.94 -28.91
N SER A 359 4.41 7.66 -30.00
CA SER A 359 3.70 8.70 -30.76
C SER A 359 2.63 9.41 -29.91
N ARG A 360 1.89 8.67 -29.11
CA ARG A 360 0.87 9.19 -28.19
C ARG A 360 1.51 10.05 -27.09
N TRP A 361 2.57 9.56 -26.43
CA TRP A 361 3.23 10.31 -25.36
C TRP A 361 3.93 11.58 -25.88
N LYS A 362 4.51 11.53 -27.06
CA LYS A 362 5.04 12.76 -27.68
C LYS A 362 3.96 13.79 -27.92
N ALA A 363 2.77 13.39 -28.32
CA ALA A 363 1.63 14.30 -28.49
C ALA A 363 1.10 14.81 -27.13
N GLU A 364 1.03 13.96 -26.11
CA GLU A 364 0.54 14.27 -24.76
C GLU A 364 1.49 15.21 -24.00
N PHE A 365 2.76 14.85 -23.93
CA PHE A 365 3.73 15.56 -23.10
C PHE A 365 4.52 16.65 -23.85
N SER A 366 4.53 16.62 -25.17
CA SER A 366 5.28 17.56 -26.04
C SER A 366 6.72 17.78 -25.57
N PRO A 367 7.54 16.71 -25.42
CA PRO A 367 8.91 16.84 -24.91
C PRO A 367 9.81 17.57 -25.91
N ASP A 368 10.69 18.42 -25.41
CA ASP A 368 11.73 19.11 -26.20
C ASP A 368 12.79 18.12 -26.70
N GLU A 369 13.06 17.07 -25.92
CA GLU A 369 13.99 16.01 -26.30
C GLU A 369 13.46 14.65 -25.88
N THR A 370 13.54 13.67 -26.80
CA THR A 370 13.17 12.29 -26.54
C THR A 370 14.37 11.40 -26.81
N ARG A 371 14.71 10.51 -25.86
CA ARG A 371 15.78 9.53 -26.01
C ARG A 371 15.30 8.13 -25.70
N ILE A 372 15.92 7.15 -26.38
CA ILE A 372 15.65 5.73 -26.19
C ILE A 372 16.97 4.97 -25.96
N GLU A 373 16.96 4.03 -25.01
CA GLU A 373 18.13 3.18 -24.75
C GLU A 373 18.38 2.20 -25.89
N LYS A 374 19.65 2.10 -26.33
CA LYS A 374 20.00 1.33 -27.52
C LYS A 374 20.20 -0.17 -27.26
N GLU A 375 20.73 -0.54 -26.08
CA GLU A 375 21.20 -1.91 -25.84
C GLU A 375 20.07 -2.91 -25.57
N LYS A 376 18.98 -2.48 -24.91
CA LYS A 376 17.83 -3.34 -24.64
C LYS A 376 16.83 -3.40 -25.81
N ALA A 377 16.76 -2.33 -26.60
CA ALA A 377 16.11 -2.46 -27.90
C ALA A 377 16.93 -3.46 -28.70
N SER A 378 16.50 -4.74 -28.69
CA SER A 378 17.15 -5.78 -29.48
C SER A 378 17.60 -5.18 -30.81
N VAL A 379 18.76 -5.57 -31.31
CA VAL A 379 19.31 -5.12 -32.62
C VAL A 379 18.21 -5.00 -33.69
N THR A 380 17.18 -5.85 -33.57
CA THR A 380 15.98 -5.88 -34.40
C THR A 380 15.09 -4.63 -34.27
N ILE A 381 14.86 -4.08 -33.06
CA ILE A 381 13.99 -2.87 -32.87
C ILE A 381 14.74 -1.62 -33.36
N ALA A 382 16.01 -1.49 -32.98
CA ALA A 382 16.83 -0.36 -33.39
C ALA A 382 16.98 -0.30 -34.92
N ASP A 383 17.17 -1.43 -35.59
CA ASP A 383 17.32 -1.50 -37.06
C ASP A 383 15.98 -1.36 -37.79
N LEU A 384 14.91 -1.98 -37.32
CA LEU A 384 13.57 -1.88 -37.91
C LEU A 384 12.99 -0.45 -37.84
N PHE A 385 13.27 0.28 -36.77
CA PHE A 385 12.68 1.59 -36.55
C PHE A 385 13.64 2.76 -36.67
N LYS A 386 14.91 2.53 -37.01
CA LYS A 386 15.94 3.56 -37.11
C LYS A 386 15.51 4.81 -37.90
N HIS A 387 14.92 4.61 -39.08
CA HIS A 387 14.44 5.70 -39.92
C HIS A 387 13.24 6.43 -39.30
N ARG A 388 12.36 5.69 -38.63
CA ARG A 388 11.16 6.21 -38.00
C ARG A 388 11.49 6.99 -36.74
N PHE A 389 12.43 6.54 -35.94
CA PHE A 389 12.94 7.28 -34.78
C PHE A 389 13.59 8.61 -35.19
N ALA A 390 14.40 8.60 -36.25
CA ALA A 390 14.99 9.82 -36.78
C ALA A 390 13.96 10.83 -37.28
N GLN A 391 12.90 10.35 -37.96
CA GLN A 391 11.78 11.19 -38.41
C GLN A 391 10.97 11.77 -37.24
N MET A 392 10.89 11.03 -36.12
CA MET A 392 10.22 11.48 -34.90
C MET A 392 11.10 12.32 -33.98
N GLY A 393 12.36 12.58 -34.34
CA GLY A 393 13.29 13.31 -33.49
C GLY A 393 13.64 12.56 -32.18
N ILE A 394 13.78 11.23 -32.27
CA ILE A 394 14.16 10.38 -31.13
C ILE A 394 15.64 10.06 -31.27
N PHE A 395 16.40 10.34 -30.20
CA PHE A 395 17.85 10.10 -30.15
C PHE A 395 18.15 8.85 -29.35
N TYR A 396 19.24 8.16 -29.69
CA TYR A 396 19.71 7.04 -28.90
C TYR A 396 20.53 7.51 -27.70
N ILE A 397 20.39 6.80 -26.58
CA ILE A 397 21.27 6.95 -25.43
C ILE A 397 22.51 6.08 -25.69
N GLU A 398 23.70 6.71 -25.63
CA GLU A 398 24.96 6.01 -25.71
C GLU A 398 25.46 5.64 -24.31
N HIS A 399 25.69 4.34 -24.08
CA HIS A 399 26.33 3.87 -22.86
C HIS A 399 27.80 4.28 -22.84
N ARG A 400 28.16 5.17 -21.92
CA ARG A 400 29.55 5.60 -21.73
C ARG A 400 30.29 4.66 -20.77
N ASN A 401 30.26 3.34 -20.97
CA ASN A 401 30.96 2.35 -20.12
C ASN A 401 30.69 2.51 -18.60
N ARG A 402 29.49 2.89 -18.21
CA ARG A 402 29.09 3.03 -16.81
C ARG A 402 28.14 1.90 -16.45
N SER A 403 28.35 1.25 -15.30
CA SER A 403 27.40 0.24 -14.80
C SER A 403 26.07 0.89 -14.44
N LYS A 404 24.96 0.13 -14.57
CA LYS A 404 23.61 0.53 -14.15
C LYS A 404 23.63 1.04 -12.70
N THR A 405 24.27 0.30 -11.80
CA THR A 405 24.43 0.66 -10.39
C THR A 405 25.07 2.04 -10.21
N SER A 406 26.18 2.32 -10.89
CA SER A 406 26.87 3.62 -10.80
C SER A 406 26.01 4.77 -11.35
N ARG A 407 25.17 4.51 -12.34
CA ARG A 407 24.27 5.49 -12.93
C ARG A 407 23.14 5.84 -11.96
N ILE A 408 22.48 4.85 -11.41
CA ILE A 408 21.37 5.03 -10.45
C ILE A 408 21.87 5.71 -9.17
N TRP A 409 23.04 5.31 -8.63
CA TRP A 409 23.57 5.92 -7.40
C TRP A 409 23.80 7.43 -7.50
N LYS A 410 23.96 7.99 -8.69
CA LYS A 410 24.08 9.45 -8.85
C LYS A 410 22.80 10.19 -8.47
N LEU A 411 21.64 9.55 -8.57
CA LEU A 411 20.37 10.16 -8.16
C LEU A 411 20.38 10.51 -6.67
N ARG A 412 21.15 9.77 -5.83
CA ARG A 412 21.18 9.98 -4.38
C ARG A 412 21.47 11.41 -3.98
N GLN A 413 22.49 12.04 -4.57
CA GLN A 413 22.83 13.44 -4.26
C GLN A 413 21.72 14.43 -4.65
N TYR A 414 20.93 14.11 -5.68
CA TYR A 414 19.81 14.94 -6.11
C TYR A 414 18.60 14.75 -5.21
N PHE A 415 18.34 13.53 -4.73
CA PHE A 415 17.34 13.29 -3.68
C PHE A 415 17.71 13.99 -2.38
N GLU A 416 18.95 13.81 -1.91
CA GLU A 416 19.45 14.41 -0.67
C GLU A 416 19.40 15.95 -0.72
N SER A 417 19.73 16.55 -1.85
CA SER A 417 19.63 18.00 -2.06
C SER A 417 18.21 18.48 -2.42
N LYS A 418 17.21 17.58 -2.43
CA LYS A 418 15.80 17.85 -2.76
C LYS A 418 15.63 18.51 -4.15
N LYS A 419 16.48 18.15 -5.09
CA LYS A 419 16.43 18.63 -6.48
C LYS A 419 15.57 17.76 -7.39
N ILE A 420 15.18 16.56 -6.95
CA ILE A 420 14.20 15.73 -7.63
C ILE A 420 12.87 15.91 -6.91
N LEU A 421 11.84 16.34 -7.66
CA LEU A 421 10.51 16.60 -7.16
C LEU A 421 9.55 15.64 -7.85
N PHE A 422 8.80 14.89 -7.04
CA PHE A 422 7.82 13.91 -7.51
C PHE A 422 6.49 14.59 -7.84
N GLY A 423 5.87 14.17 -8.93
CA GLY A 423 4.51 14.55 -9.27
C GLY A 423 3.45 13.70 -8.55
N PRO A 424 2.18 13.95 -8.81
CA PRO A 424 1.11 13.08 -8.34
C PRO A 424 1.18 11.68 -8.99
N TYR A 425 0.74 10.66 -8.27
CA TYR A 425 0.64 9.27 -8.75
C TYR A 425 1.99 8.64 -9.19
N MET A 426 3.06 8.86 -8.39
CA MET A 426 4.42 8.37 -8.65
C MET A 426 4.84 7.25 -7.68
N GLU A 427 3.88 6.53 -7.08
CA GLU A 427 4.14 5.58 -5.99
C GLU A 427 5.14 4.49 -6.37
N ASP A 428 5.10 3.99 -7.60
CA ASP A 428 6.01 2.93 -8.06
C ASP A 428 7.45 3.41 -8.11
N LEU A 429 7.69 4.61 -8.64
CA LEU A 429 9.01 5.22 -8.65
C LEU A 429 9.48 5.60 -7.24
N GLU A 430 8.60 6.14 -6.39
CA GLU A 430 8.90 6.43 -4.99
C GLU A 430 9.32 5.17 -4.24
N LEU A 431 8.57 4.07 -4.42
CA LEU A 431 8.87 2.78 -3.82
C LEU A 431 10.19 2.20 -4.33
N GLN A 432 10.45 2.29 -5.63
CA GLN A 432 11.75 1.88 -6.17
C GLN A 432 12.87 2.70 -5.53
N ALA A 433 12.75 4.03 -5.44
CA ALA A 433 13.77 4.91 -4.85
C ALA A 433 14.03 4.61 -3.37
N LEU A 434 12.98 4.33 -2.60
CA LEU A 434 13.07 4.02 -1.16
C LEU A 434 13.60 2.61 -0.86
N ARG A 435 13.57 1.71 -1.82
CA ARG A 435 13.93 0.30 -1.63
C ARG A 435 15.23 -0.11 -2.29
N TRP A 436 15.64 0.63 -3.31
CA TRP A 436 16.82 0.26 -4.08
C TRP A 436 18.10 0.49 -3.28
N LYS A 437 18.89 -0.56 -3.12
CA LYS A 437 20.18 -0.60 -2.38
C LYS A 437 21.36 -1.01 -3.27
N GLY A 438 21.12 -1.19 -4.55
CA GLY A 438 22.08 -1.67 -5.53
C GLY A 438 21.47 -2.70 -6.47
N GLU A 439 22.26 -3.15 -7.43
CA GLU A 439 21.83 -4.14 -8.42
C GLU A 439 21.37 -5.44 -7.76
N GLY A 440 20.21 -5.96 -8.18
CA GLY A 440 19.59 -7.14 -7.63
C GLY A 440 18.81 -6.93 -6.32
N SER A 441 18.80 -5.72 -5.75
CA SER A 441 18.01 -5.42 -4.54
C SER A 441 16.51 -5.34 -4.81
N LEU A 442 16.11 -5.06 -6.04
CA LEU A 442 14.73 -5.07 -6.51
C LEU A 442 14.59 -6.03 -7.70
N ARG A 443 13.40 -6.59 -7.85
CA ARG A 443 13.04 -7.37 -9.04
C ARG A 443 12.96 -6.47 -10.28
N ARG A 444 12.55 -5.20 -10.09
CA ARG A 444 12.42 -4.18 -11.14
C ARG A 444 12.97 -2.87 -10.60
N ASP A 445 13.85 -2.26 -11.34
CA ASP A 445 14.43 -0.94 -11.06
C ASP A 445 14.52 -0.08 -12.35
N ASP A 446 13.68 -0.43 -13.33
CA ASP A 446 13.71 0.16 -14.67
C ASP A 446 13.30 1.64 -14.66
N LEU A 447 12.38 2.07 -13.76
CA LEU A 447 12.04 3.48 -13.59
C LEU A 447 13.22 4.30 -13.07
N LEU A 448 13.99 3.75 -12.13
CA LEU A 448 15.18 4.43 -11.60
C LEU A 448 16.26 4.55 -12.66
N ASP A 449 16.44 3.52 -13.47
CA ASP A 449 17.40 3.52 -14.55
C ASP A 449 17.02 4.55 -15.61
N SER A 450 15.77 4.55 -16.04
CA SER A 450 15.21 5.56 -16.94
C SER A 450 15.36 6.98 -16.36
N LEU A 451 15.05 7.19 -15.07
CA LEU A 451 15.22 8.48 -14.41
C LEU A 451 16.68 8.94 -14.38
N ALA A 452 17.61 8.02 -14.14
CA ALA A 452 19.03 8.36 -14.05
C ALA A 452 19.62 8.88 -15.36
N TYR A 453 19.08 8.49 -16.50
CA TYR A 453 19.53 9.01 -17.81
C TYR A 453 19.22 10.50 -18.00
N HIS A 454 18.22 11.07 -17.30
CA HIS A 454 17.95 12.52 -17.36
C HIS A 454 19.12 13.35 -16.83
N LEU A 455 19.95 12.79 -15.94
CA LEU A 455 21.14 13.47 -15.42
C LEU A 455 22.25 13.70 -16.49
N ASP A 456 22.22 12.93 -17.56
CA ASP A 456 23.19 13.06 -18.65
C ASP A 456 22.76 14.08 -19.74
N ILE A 457 21.55 14.65 -19.61
CA ILE A 457 21.02 15.69 -20.51
C ILE A 457 21.55 17.05 -20.06
N LYS A 458 22.40 17.67 -20.87
CA LYS A 458 23.17 18.89 -20.53
C LYS A 458 22.59 20.16 -21.12
N LYS A 459 21.33 20.26 -21.43
CA LYS A 459 20.76 21.51 -21.92
C LYS A 459 19.86 22.11 -20.83
N PRO A 460 20.36 23.14 -20.11
CA PRO A 460 19.50 23.91 -19.24
C PRO A 460 18.44 24.63 -20.09
N PRO A 461 17.21 24.80 -19.59
CA PRO A 461 16.23 25.62 -20.27
C PRO A 461 16.75 27.05 -20.44
N THR A 462 16.29 27.71 -21.48
CA THR A 462 16.52 29.12 -21.67
C THR A 462 15.88 29.86 -20.49
N ILE A 463 16.65 30.71 -19.80
CA ILE A 463 16.14 31.54 -18.72
C ILE A 463 14.97 32.38 -19.25
N ALA A 464 13.86 32.48 -18.47
CA ALA A 464 12.74 33.35 -18.82
C ALA A 464 13.25 34.75 -19.15
N LEU A 465 12.74 35.35 -20.21
CA LEU A 465 13.11 36.72 -20.55
C LEU A 465 12.82 37.61 -19.34
N PRO A 466 13.84 38.32 -18.85
CA PRO A 466 13.64 39.20 -17.72
C PRO A 466 12.70 40.32 -18.08
N HIS A 467 11.66 40.55 -17.28
CA HIS A 467 10.82 41.73 -17.47
C HIS A 467 11.15 42.80 -16.42
N ARG A 468 11.00 44.07 -16.82
CA ARG A 468 11.24 45.17 -15.93
C ARG A 468 9.99 45.48 -15.11
N LEU A 469 10.09 45.34 -13.79
CA LEU A 469 9.05 45.76 -12.87
C LEU A 469 8.86 47.29 -12.93
N PRO A 470 7.71 47.82 -12.52
CA PRO A 470 7.47 49.25 -12.36
C PRO A 470 8.51 49.95 -11.43
N SER A 471 9.10 49.20 -10.53
CA SER A 471 10.20 49.66 -9.65
C SER A 471 11.56 49.83 -10.37
N GLY A 472 11.64 49.49 -11.65
CA GLY A 472 12.90 49.47 -12.42
C GLY A 472 13.79 48.24 -12.19
N LYS A 473 13.41 47.34 -11.25
CA LYS A 473 14.13 46.07 -11.03
C LYS A 473 13.80 45.05 -12.12
N ILE A 474 14.77 44.21 -12.40
CA ILE A 474 14.61 43.09 -13.35
C ILE A 474 14.08 41.89 -12.52
N PHE A 475 12.99 41.32 -12.94
CA PHE A 475 12.41 40.11 -12.37
C PHE A 475 12.49 38.96 -13.37
N VAL A 476 12.90 37.79 -12.91
CA VAL A 476 12.96 36.56 -13.67
C VAL A 476 12.24 35.47 -12.85
N PRO A 477 10.98 35.16 -13.16
CA PRO A 477 10.26 34.14 -12.42
C PRO A 477 10.90 32.77 -12.64
N LYS A 478 10.97 31.96 -11.57
CA LYS A 478 11.53 30.62 -11.60
C LYS A 478 10.42 29.55 -11.60
N THR A 479 9.27 29.88 -11.08
CA THR A 479 8.09 29.00 -11.01
C THR A 479 6.85 29.70 -11.53
N ASN A 480 5.79 28.94 -11.85
CA ASN A 480 4.49 29.50 -12.23
C ASN A 480 3.91 30.35 -11.09
N ARG A 481 4.04 29.90 -9.84
CA ARG A 481 3.60 30.68 -8.66
C ARG A 481 4.27 32.04 -8.58
N GLU A 482 5.60 32.12 -8.71
CA GLU A 482 6.31 33.40 -8.72
C GLU A 482 5.86 34.31 -9.86
N PHE A 483 5.51 33.72 -11.02
CA PHE A 483 4.99 34.46 -12.17
C PHE A 483 3.59 34.99 -11.88
N ASP A 484 2.68 34.17 -11.36
CA ASP A 484 1.30 34.57 -11.06
C ASP A 484 1.25 35.60 -9.94
N ASP A 485 2.01 35.38 -8.83
CA ASP A 485 2.16 36.34 -7.73
C ASP A 485 2.64 37.71 -8.22
N GLU A 486 3.57 37.74 -9.18
CA GLU A 486 4.07 39.00 -9.72
C GLU A 486 3.07 39.66 -10.68
N ILE A 487 2.32 38.89 -11.47
CA ILE A 487 1.23 39.39 -12.31
C ILE A 487 0.13 40.01 -11.44
N GLU A 488 -0.32 39.32 -10.37
CA GLU A 488 -1.29 39.88 -9.44
C GLU A 488 -0.80 41.18 -8.79
N ARG A 489 0.50 41.22 -8.39
CA ARG A 489 1.10 42.43 -7.85
C ARG A 489 1.15 43.58 -8.85
N ILE A 490 1.45 43.31 -10.12
CA ILE A 490 1.44 44.30 -11.20
C ILE A 490 0.02 44.83 -11.44
N MET A 491 -0.96 43.92 -11.47
CA MET A 491 -2.37 44.29 -11.64
C MET A 491 -2.87 45.17 -10.48
N ALA A 492 -2.58 44.79 -9.24
CA ALA A 492 -2.96 45.57 -8.07
C ALA A 492 -2.35 47.00 -8.07
N ILE A 493 -1.11 47.14 -8.56
CA ILE A 493 -0.46 48.46 -8.74
C ILE A 493 -1.13 49.26 -9.87
N ALA A 494 -1.56 48.60 -10.94
CA ALA A 494 -2.27 49.26 -12.04
C ALA A 494 -3.65 49.79 -11.59
N GLU A 495 -4.42 48.96 -10.87
CA GLU A 495 -5.71 49.33 -10.30
C GLU A 495 -5.60 50.51 -9.31
N GLN A 496 -4.57 50.51 -8.44
CA GLN A 496 -4.32 51.66 -7.55
C GLN A 496 -3.98 52.95 -8.31
N ARG A 497 -3.34 52.85 -9.48
CA ARG A 497 -3.05 54.01 -10.31
C ARG A 497 -4.26 54.53 -11.06
N GLU A 498 -5.15 53.64 -11.52
CA GLU A 498 -6.43 54.03 -12.13
C GLU A 498 -7.36 54.66 -11.12
N GLY A 499 -7.51 54.09 -9.91
CA GLY A 499 -8.28 54.69 -8.81
C GLY A 499 -7.77 56.08 -8.40
N ASN A 500 -6.44 56.28 -8.37
CA ASN A 500 -5.88 57.63 -8.09
C ASN A 500 -6.09 58.62 -9.26
N TYR A 501 -6.30 58.12 -10.48
CA TYR A 501 -6.58 58.96 -11.67
C TYR A 501 -8.05 59.43 -11.67
N GLU A 502 -8.98 58.58 -11.24
CA GLU A 502 -10.40 58.91 -11.04
C GLU A 502 -10.58 59.91 -9.90
N GLU A 503 -9.96 59.67 -8.75
CA GLU A 503 -9.96 60.68 -7.64
C GLU A 503 -9.33 62.02 -8.02
N TYR A 504 -8.34 62.02 -8.91
CA TYR A 504 -7.70 63.24 -9.39
C TYR A 504 -8.59 63.98 -10.42
N CYS A 505 -9.38 63.27 -11.19
CA CYS A 505 -10.37 63.84 -12.11
C CYS A 505 -11.60 64.38 -11.37
N ASP A 506 -12.10 63.67 -10.37
CA ASP A 506 -13.25 64.12 -9.55
C ASP A 506 -12.92 65.29 -8.61
N ALA A 507 -11.67 65.50 -8.24
CA ALA A 507 -11.24 66.63 -7.42
C ALA A 507 -10.95 67.95 -8.19
N ASN A 508 -10.98 67.88 -9.53
CA ASN A 508 -10.62 69.00 -10.39
C ASN A 508 -11.72 69.40 -11.40
N TYR A 509 -12.98 68.92 -11.18
CA TYR A 509 -14.17 69.40 -11.87
C TYR A 509 -15.20 70.00 -10.87
#